data_e0281384ac08f71c45c9d96266f7c155
#
_entry.id   e0281384ac08f71c45c9d96266f7c155
#
_cell.length_a   1.000
_cell.length_b   1.000
_cell.length_c   1.000
_cell.angle_alpha   90.00
_cell.angle_beta   90.00
_cell.angle_gamma   90.00
#
_symmetry.space_group_name_H-M   'P 1'
#
loop_
_entity.id
_entity.type
_entity.pdbx_description
1 polymer ?
#
loop_
_entity_poly.entity_id
_entity_poly.type
_entity_poly.pdbx_seq_one_letter_code
_entity_poly.pdbx_strand_id
1 'polypeptide(L)'
;MNTALDPDTRANLMIHEMTLDEKIQLVHGDGWGVLRAGAPVAARHNGGAGFVPGIPRLGLPDLNLADSAVGVRGAARDSRYATLLPSVIGMAASWDRCV
;
A
#
# COMPACT_ATOMS: atom_id res chain seq x y z
N MET A 1 -3.73 18.80 8.97
CA MET A 1 -4.85 17.86 9.29
C MET A 1 -5.10 17.93 10.79
N ASN A 2 -6.34 18.17 11.22
CA ASN A 2 -6.66 18.28 12.65
C ASN A 2 -6.74 16.89 13.30
N THR A 3 -5.76 16.55 14.11
CA THR A 3 -5.65 15.23 14.78
C THR A 3 -6.59 15.07 15.97
N ALA A 4 -7.29 16.15 16.38
CA ALA A 4 -8.29 16.10 17.45
C ALA A 4 -9.65 15.51 17.00
N LEU A 5 -9.88 15.44 15.69
CA LEU A 5 -11.06 14.81 15.12
C LEU A 5 -10.87 13.28 15.05
N ASP A 6 -11.97 12.56 15.21
CA ASP A 6 -11.98 11.11 15.03
C ASP A 6 -11.62 10.71 13.60
N PRO A 7 -11.13 9.49 13.37
CA PRO A 7 -10.66 9.05 12.05
C PRO A 7 -11.72 9.12 10.95
N ASP A 8 -12.96 8.76 11.25
CA ASP A 8 -14.04 8.70 10.25
C ASP A 8 -14.45 10.11 9.81
N THR A 9 -14.53 11.05 10.74
CA THR A 9 -14.77 12.46 10.43
C THR A 9 -13.66 13.02 9.54
N ARG A 10 -12.39 12.70 9.85
CA ARG A 10 -11.25 13.13 9.04
C ARG A 10 -11.29 12.54 7.64
N ALA A 11 -11.64 11.26 7.52
CA ALA A 11 -11.77 10.59 6.22
C ALA A 11 -12.88 11.22 5.39
N ASN A 12 -14.04 11.49 5.98
CA ASN A 12 -15.16 12.13 5.29
C ASN A 12 -14.81 13.54 4.81
N LEU A 13 -14.16 14.35 5.62
CA LEU A 13 -13.68 15.67 5.20
C LEU A 13 -12.71 15.56 4.03
N MET A 14 -11.79 14.61 4.06
CA MET A 14 -10.85 14.36 2.97
C MET A 14 -11.58 13.98 1.68
N ILE A 15 -12.54 13.05 1.77
CA ILE A 15 -13.35 12.60 0.63
C ILE A 15 -14.15 13.75 0.03
N HIS A 16 -14.66 14.65 0.85
CA HIS A 16 -15.38 15.84 0.35
C HIS A 16 -14.49 16.78 -0.48
N GLU A 17 -13.24 16.92 -0.10
CA GLU A 17 -12.27 17.77 -0.81
C GLU A 17 -11.73 17.15 -2.11
N MET A 18 -11.87 15.83 -2.29
CA MET A 18 -11.41 15.12 -3.47
C MET A 18 -12.30 15.37 -4.68
N THR A 19 -11.67 15.56 -5.84
CA THR A 19 -12.35 15.49 -7.13
C THR A 19 -12.75 14.04 -7.45
N LEU A 20 -13.64 13.87 -8.44
CA LEU A 20 -14.03 12.53 -8.89
C LEU A 20 -12.83 11.74 -9.42
N ASP A 21 -11.96 12.38 -10.20
CA ASP A 21 -10.77 11.73 -10.76
C ASP A 21 -9.80 11.27 -9.67
N GLU A 22 -9.61 12.07 -8.62
CA GLU A 22 -8.78 11.69 -7.47
C GLU A 22 -9.38 10.52 -6.69
N LYS A 23 -10.71 10.47 -6.55
CA LYS A 23 -11.40 9.32 -5.93
C LYS A 23 -11.21 8.05 -6.76
N ILE A 24 -11.36 8.14 -8.07
CA ILE A 24 -11.15 7.03 -9.00
C ILE A 24 -9.69 6.55 -8.92
N GLN A 25 -8.74 7.49 -8.97
CA GLN A 25 -7.31 7.18 -8.89
C GLN A 25 -6.96 6.46 -7.58
N LEU A 26 -7.51 6.93 -6.45
CA LEU A 26 -7.22 6.33 -5.14
C LEU A 26 -7.73 4.89 -5.04
N VAL A 27 -8.89 4.59 -5.64
CA VAL A 27 -9.47 3.24 -5.65
C VAL A 27 -8.81 2.35 -6.68
N HIS A 28 -8.46 2.89 -7.83
CA HIS A 28 -7.89 2.14 -8.95
C HIS A 28 -6.39 1.86 -8.74
N GLY A 29 -5.63 2.81 -8.21
CA GLY A 29 -4.17 2.77 -8.14
C GLY A 29 -3.52 2.74 -9.52
N ASP A 30 -2.20 2.66 -9.54
CA ASP A 30 -1.42 2.52 -10.79
C ASP A 30 -1.06 1.05 -11.12
N GLY A 31 -1.63 0.12 -10.37
CA GLY A 31 -1.43 -1.30 -10.56
C GLY A 31 0.01 -1.75 -10.29
N TRP A 32 0.38 -2.86 -10.90
CA TRP A 32 1.72 -3.42 -10.79
C TRP A 32 2.65 -2.73 -11.79
N GLY A 33 3.32 -1.68 -11.35
CA GLY A 33 4.22 -0.90 -12.22
C GLY A 33 5.36 -1.70 -12.87
N VAL A 34 5.57 -2.95 -12.43
CA VAL A 34 6.62 -3.85 -12.96
C VAL A 34 6.11 -4.71 -14.11
N LEU A 35 4.80 -4.95 -14.22
CA LEU A 35 4.24 -5.90 -15.21
C LEU A 35 3.77 -5.23 -16.52
N ARG A 36 3.67 -3.92 -16.54
CA ARG A 36 3.33 -3.21 -17.77
C ARG A 36 4.62 -2.90 -18.54
N ALA A 37 4.99 -3.79 -19.44
CA ALA A 37 6.14 -3.57 -20.32
C ALA A 37 6.01 -2.20 -21.02
N GLY A 38 6.96 -1.29 -20.76
CA GLY A 38 7.03 0.01 -21.38
C GLY A 38 6.33 1.17 -20.65
N ALA A 39 5.62 0.92 -19.54
CA ALA A 39 5.11 2.01 -18.72
C ALA A 39 6.23 2.54 -17.81
N PRO A 40 6.43 3.87 -17.72
CA PRO A 40 7.36 4.42 -16.75
C PRO A 40 6.84 4.10 -15.35
N VAL A 41 7.56 3.23 -14.64
CA VAL A 41 7.31 3.00 -13.22
C VAL A 41 7.52 4.34 -12.51
N ALA A 42 6.53 4.81 -11.79
CA ALA A 42 6.69 6.02 -11.01
C ALA A 42 7.94 5.90 -10.13
N ALA A 43 8.78 6.94 -10.12
CA ALA A 43 10.03 6.92 -9.34
C ALA A 43 9.80 6.65 -7.84
N ARG A 44 8.56 6.85 -7.38
CA ARG A 44 8.11 6.64 -6.00
C ARG A 44 7.59 5.23 -5.72
N HIS A 45 7.46 4.38 -6.75
CA HIS A 45 7.01 3.00 -6.61
C HIS A 45 8.16 2.13 -6.08
N ASN A 46 7.92 1.36 -5.03
CA ASN A 46 8.93 0.47 -4.45
C ASN A 46 9.11 -0.85 -5.21
N GLY A 47 8.32 -1.09 -6.28
CA GLY A 47 8.35 -2.32 -7.07
C GLY A 47 7.60 -3.50 -6.43
N GLY A 48 6.84 -3.29 -5.36
CA GLY A 48 6.06 -4.31 -4.67
C GLY A 48 4.74 -4.66 -5.36
N ALA A 49 3.82 -5.22 -4.60
CA ALA A 49 2.55 -5.77 -5.07
C ALA A 49 1.57 -4.74 -5.65
N GLY A 50 1.80 -3.46 -5.44
CA GLY A 50 0.97 -2.41 -6.00
C GLY A 50 1.39 -1.02 -5.52
N PHE A 51 0.86 -0.02 -6.21
CA PHE A 51 1.11 1.38 -5.91
C PHE A 51 -0.16 2.20 -6.09
N VAL A 52 -0.46 3.02 -5.12
CA VAL A 52 -1.54 4.02 -5.20
C VAL A 52 -0.90 5.39 -5.01
N PRO A 53 -0.91 6.24 -6.04
CA PRO A 53 -0.40 7.59 -5.92
C PRO A 53 -1.18 8.39 -4.87
N GLY A 54 -0.46 9.11 -4.05
CA GLY A 54 -1.07 10.05 -3.12
C GLY A 54 -1.65 11.29 -3.80
N ILE A 55 -2.28 12.13 -3.00
CA ILE A 55 -2.84 13.41 -3.46
C ILE A 55 -2.10 14.54 -2.74
N PRO A 56 -1.01 15.06 -3.33
CA PRO A 56 -0.13 16.03 -2.65
C PRO A 56 -0.86 17.30 -2.18
N ARG A 57 -1.82 17.80 -2.96
CA ARG A 57 -2.59 19.00 -2.58
C ARG A 57 -3.41 18.81 -1.30
N LEU A 58 -3.77 17.57 -0.97
CA LEU A 58 -4.49 17.20 0.26
C LEU A 58 -3.56 16.65 1.34
N GLY A 59 -2.27 16.56 1.08
CA GLY A 59 -1.29 15.97 2.00
C GLY A 59 -1.45 14.46 2.17
N LEU A 60 -2.10 13.78 1.21
CA LEU A 60 -2.26 12.33 1.23
C LEU A 60 -1.00 11.69 0.62
N PRO A 61 -0.29 10.83 1.38
CA PRO A 61 0.92 10.18 0.89
C PRO A 61 0.63 9.05 -0.09
N ASP A 62 1.66 8.63 -0.82
CA ASP A 62 1.62 7.42 -1.63
C ASP A 62 1.45 6.18 -0.77
N LEU A 63 0.74 5.18 -1.30
CA LEU A 63 0.65 3.85 -0.71
C LEU A 63 1.42 2.86 -1.57
N ASN A 64 2.45 2.28 -0.99
CA ASN A 64 3.20 1.18 -1.59
C ASN A 64 2.79 -0.13 -0.91
N LEU A 65 2.33 -1.09 -1.70
CA LEU A 65 1.92 -2.39 -1.23
C LEU A 65 3.05 -3.39 -1.42
N ALA A 66 3.18 -4.33 -0.51
CA ALA A 66 4.20 -5.37 -0.57
C ALA A 66 3.59 -6.73 -0.30
N ASP A 67 4.11 -7.76 -0.98
CA ASP A 67 3.76 -9.14 -0.67
C ASP A 67 4.32 -9.54 0.70
N SER A 68 3.60 -10.33 1.45
CA SER A 68 3.96 -10.65 2.83
C SER A 68 3.47 -12.02 3.33
N ALA A 69 3.56 -13.06 2.54
CA ALA A 69 3.11 -14.40 2.98
C ALA A 69 4.02 -15.04 4.04
N VAL A 70 5.33 -14.82 3.96
CA VAL A 70 6.34 -15.38 4.90
C VAL A 70 7.31 -14.29 5.38
N GLY A 71 6.85 -13.08 5.47
CA GLY A 71 7.62 -11.87 5.73
C GLY A 71 7.50 -10.89 4.57
N VAL A 72 7.72 -9.62 4.84
CA VAL A 72 7.62 -8.57 3.83
C VAL A 72 8.64 -8.81 2.72
N ARG A 73 8.16 -9.01 1.49
CA ARG A 73 9.03 -9.14 0.33
C ARG A 73 9.33 -7.75 -0.22
N GLY A 74 10.61 -7.39 -0.15
CA GLY A 74 11.12 -6.22 -0.86
C GLY A 74 11.04 -6.46 -2.37
N ALA A 75 10.66 -5.44 -3.09
CA ALA A 75 10.78 -5.46 -4.54
C ALA A 75 12.25 -5.48 -4.96
N ALA A 76 12.50 -5.92 -6.18
CA ALA A 76 13.85 -6.05 -6.75
C ALA A 76 14.70 -4.75 -6.70
N ARG A 77 14.07 -3.60 -6.48
CA ARG A 77 14.74 -2.29 -6.36
C ARG A 77 15.12 -1.90 -4.93
N ASP A 78 14.47 -2.49 -3.93
CA ASP A 78 14.67 -2.13 -2.53
C ASP A 78 14.89 -3.40 -1.71
N SER A 79 16.04 -4.03 -1.95
CA SER A 79 16.46 -5.27 -1.28
C SER A 79 16.80 -5.03 0.19
N ARG A 80 15.81 -4.53 0.96
CA ARG A 80 15.92 -4.43 2.40
C ARG A 80 15.76 -5.81 3.03
N TYR A 81 16.51 -6.03 4.08
CA TYR A 81 16.32 -7.20 4.90
C TYR A 81 14.94 -7.15 5.58
N ALA A 82 14.22 -8.26 5.53
CA ALA A 82 12.98 -8.44 6.26
C ALA A 82 13.05 -9.73 7.08
N THR A 83 12.33 -9.76 8.19
CA THR A 83 12.24 -10.95 9.01
C THR A 83 11.48 -12.03 8.26
N LEU A 84 12.10 -13.20 8.11
CA LEU A 84 11.43 -14.38 7.58
C LEU A 84 10.55 -14.96 8.68
N LEU A 85 9.26 -15.12 8.35
CA LEU A 85 8.28 -15.74 9.25
C LEU A 85 8.03 -17.18 8.81
N PRO A 86 7.57 -18.06 9.73
CA PRO A 86 7.12 -19.40 9.38
C PRO A 86 6.00 -19.34 8.33
N SER A 87 5.81 -20.43 7.57
CA SER A 87 4.76 -20.47 6.58
C SER A 87 3.39 -20.32 7.26
N VAL A 88 2.51 -19.50 6.67
CA VAL A 88 1.15 -19.25 7.19
C VAL A 88 0.35 -20.55 7.34
N ILE A 89 0.54 -21.50 6.42
CA ILE A 89 -0.09 -22.83 6.47
C ILE A 89 0.43 -23.60 7.68
N GLY A 90 1.74 -23.54 7.96
CA GLY A 90 2.33 -24.19 9.13
C GLY A 90 1.82 -23.60 10.44
N MET A 91 1.70 -22.27 10.52
CA MET A 91 1.14 -21.60 11.70
C MET A 91 -0.34 -21.96 11.88
N ALA A 92 -1.12 -21.95 10.81
CA ALA A 92 -2.53 -22.34 10.87
C ALA A 92 -2.71 -23.83 11.28
N ALA A 93 -1.84 -24.71 10.86
CA ALA A 93 -1.87 -26.12 11.22
C ALA A 93 -1.53 -26.40 12.69
N SER A 94 -0.92 -25.45 13.39
CA SER A 94 -0.67 -25.58 14.83
C SER A 94 -1.92 -25.46 15.69
N TRP A 95 -3.00 -24.88 15.16
CA TRP A 95 -4.24 -24.54 15.89
C TRP A 95 -4.00 -23.64 17.13
N ASP A 96 -2.80 -23.12 17.29
CA ASP A 96 -2.47 -22.19 18.37
C ASP A 96 -2.81 -20.75 17.95
N ARG A 97 -3.59 -20.05 18.76
CA ARG A 97 -4.00 -18.65 18.50
C ARG A 97 -2.93 -17.64 18.92
N CYS A 98 -1.88 -18.10 19.60
CA CYS A 98 -0.83 -17.25 20.16
C CYS A 98 0.48 -17.33 19.37
N VAL A 99 0.50 -17.98 18.21
CA VAL A 99 1.66 -18.08 17.33
C VAL A 99 1.71 -16.92 16.36
#